data_848f872a3e896942d403374eb44d7cd4
#
_entry.id   848f872a3e896942d403374eb44d7cd4
#
_cell.length_a   1.000
_cell.length_b   1.000
_cell.length_c   1.000
_cell.angle_alpha   90.00
_cell.angle_beta   90.00
_cell.angle_gamma   90.00
#
_symmetry.space_group_name_H-M   'P 1'
#
loop_
_entity.id
_entity.type
_entity.pdbx_description
1 polymer ?
#
loop_
_entity_poly.entity_id
_entity_poly.type
_entity_poly.pdbx_seq_one_letter_code
_entity_poly.pdbx_strand_id
1 'polypeptide(L)'
;MTEKILPGVLNVANLIADLVLGDVNEHLPLARIPRQGNVLGLGTTTNSDNGETVFIYHPEADSTEVYKCCAHNGGTVPIQPDDGNDNFPFVCFTDNQSGQGIRVDLDAIAPPPGGRLTDWIKAGIDQLDLSEAPVYGLRVKTRWQSLVITVASKLCMAQSRRNDVSDAQPAQSIYDSLQHYYLGPSNQTTPEKMNYLGDSLEWSCCGFYDTEPHLGRITVPEADAHLHIHGITPSTGLGGHLHYEHPNSALIEISELWIHPIHQINYLSSDIAVCDVSYQSGVVKFLVKNQGELDVSDLSIDIVLDNKYSSRKYVRLPWLSAQSAQAFSINLEVSAGEHHLVIIADPNSNIIEPKSTQHNNRFEITISEPN
;
A
#
# COMPACT_ATOMS: atom_id res chain seq x y z
N MET A 1 -21.04 -30.97 7.85
CA MET A 1 -19.63 -30.94 7.43
C MET A 1 -19.23 -29.47 7.50
N THR A 2 -18.51 -29.06 8.52
CA THR A 2 -17.94 -27.72 8.61
C THR A 2 -16.89 -27.63 7.51
N GLU A 3 -17.15 -26.84 6.48
CA GLU A 3 -16.12 -26.48 5.51
C GLU A 3 -14.91 -25.93 6.26
N LYS A 4 -13.78 -26.56 6.00
CA LYS A 4 -12.51 -26.14 6.60
C LYS A 4 -12.15 -24.80 5.94
N ILE A 5 -12.38 -23.70 6.64
CA ILE A 5 -11.96 -22.36 6.20
C ILE A 5 -10.44 -22.41 6.10
N LEU A 6 -9.91 -22.28 4.89
CA LEU A 6 -8.47 -22.15 4.70
C LEU A 6 -8.04 -20.78 5.22
N PRO A 7 -6.97 -20.69 6.00
CA PRO A 7 -6.46 -19.42 6.48
C PRO A 7 -6.05 -18.54 5.29
N GLY A 8 -6.58 -17.32 5.25
CA GLY A 8 -6.18 -16.33 4.26
C GLY A 8 -4.74 -15.85 4.47
N VAL A 9 -4.11 -15.45 3.39
CA VAL A 9 -2.81 -14.78 3.39
C VAL A 9 -3.02 -13.32 3.00
N LEU A 10 -2.47 -12.41 3.77
CA LEU A 10 -2.42 -10.98 3.45
C LEU A 10 -1.04 -10.64 2.90
N ASN A 11 -1.00 -10.11 1.70
CA ASN A 11 0.21 -9.53 1.12
C ASN A 11 0.20 -8.03 1.39
N VAL A 12 1.30 -7.51 1.90
CA VAL A 12 1.49 -6.09 2.22
C VAL A 12 2.66 -5.58 1.41
N ALA A 13 2.39 -4.71 0.46
CA ALA A 13 3.39 -4.01 -0.32
C ALA A 13 3.57 -2.62 0.27
N ASN A 14 4.68 -2.39 0.93
CA ASN A 14 5.00 -1.27 1.79
C ASN A 14 4.12 -1.23 3.07
N LEU A 15 4.53 -0.49 4.09
CA LEU A 15 3.76 -0.29 5.32
C LEU A 15 3.07 1.08 5.29
N ILE A 16 1.92 1.20 5.92
CA ILE A 16 1.31 2.52 6.14
C ILE A 16 2.27 3.43 6.93
N ALA A 17 2.99 2.87 7.89
CA ALA A 17 3.99 3.62 8.64
C ALA A 17 5.07 4.24 7.73
N ASP A 18 5.55 3.49 6.73
CA ASP A 18 6.57 3.97 5.80
C ASP A 18 5.98 4.97 4.78
N LEU A 19 4.77 4.72 4.28
CA LEU A 19 4.05 5.69 3.45
C LEU A 19 3.90 7.04 4.16
N VAL A 20 3.50 7.01 5.42
CA VAL A 20 3.32 8.20 6.25
C VAL A 20 4.65 8.91 6.51
N LEU A 21 5.76 8.18 6.60
CA LEU A 21 7.11 8.71 6.71
C LEU A 21 7.69 9.21 5.38
N GLY A 22 6.97 9.08 4.29
CA GLY A 22 7.32 9.67 3.00
C GLY A 22 7.79 8.70 1.94
N ASP A 23 7.66 7.40 2.14
CA ASP A 23 7.89 6.44 1.07
C ASP A 23 6.68 6.38 0.14
N VAL A 24 6.81 7.11 -0.95
CA VAL A 24 5.80 7.24 -2.01
C VAL A 24 6.28 6.64 -3.32
N ASN A 25 7.28 5.77 -3.26
CA ASN A 25 7.73 5.06 -4.45
C ASN A 25 6.62 4.11 -4.93
N GLU A 26 6.61 3.86 -6.22
CA GLU A 26 5.74 2.86 -6.82
C GLU A 26 6.34 1.48 -6.55
N HIS A 27 5.67 0.68 -5.72
CA HIS A 27 6.19 -0.62 -5.30
C HIS A 27 5.55 -1.79 -6.02
N LEU A 28 4.25 -1.70 -6.32
CA LEU A 28 3.50 -2.81 -6.89
C LEU A 28 2.50 -2.33 -7.95
N PRO A 29 2.53 -2.86 -9.19
CA PRO A 29 1.51 -2.59 -10.18
C PRO A 29 0.27 -3.49 -9.97
N LEU A 30 -0.88 -2.99 -10.38
CA LEU A 30 -2.17 -3.72 -10.30
C LEU A 30 -2.11 -5.11 -10.99
N ALA A 31 -1.33 -5.23 -12.06
CA ALA A 31 -1.16 -6.50 -12.78
C ALA A 31 -0.62 -7.64 -11.89
N ARG A 32 0.01 -7.32 -10.75
CA ARG A 32 0.53 -8.26 -9.78
C ARG A 32 -0.50 -8.68 -8.72
N ILE A 33 -1.63 -7.99 -8.65
CA ILE A 33 -2.70 -8.27 -7.69
C ILE A 33 -3.71 -9.22 -8.34
N PRO A 34 -4.03 -10.38 -7.72
CA PRO A 34 -5.04 -11.28 -8.24
C PRO A 34 -6.41 -10.57 -8.22
N ARG A 35 -7.22 -10.83 -9.25
CA ARG A 35 -8.58 -10.27 -9.36
C ARG A 35 -9.65 -11.35 -9.57
N GLN A 36 -9.25 -12.61 -9.69
CA GLN A 36 -10.16 -13.74 -9.71
C GLN A 36 -10.57 -14.08 -8.27
N GLY A 37 -11.86 -14.32 -8.04
CA GLY A 37 -12.39 -14.62 -6.72
C GLY A 37 -12.61 -13.39 -5.84
N ASN A 38 -12.89 -13.64 -4.56
CA ASN A 38 -13.12 -12.61 -3.55
C ASN A 38 -11.81 -12.11 -2.95
N VAL A 39 -11.12 -11.26 -3.67
CA VAL A 39 -9.89 -10.61 -3.19
C VAL A 39 -10.24 -9.39 -2.34
N LEU A 40 -9.87 -9.41 -1.08
CA LEU A 40 -9.94 -8.24 -0.20
C LEU A 40 -8.71 -7.37 -0.42
N GLY A 41 -8.87 -6.06 -0.39
CA GLY A 41 -7.74 -5.17 -0.54
C GLY A 41 -8.10 -3.71 -0.29
N LEU A 42 -7.08 -2.93 0.00
CA LEU A 42 -7.11 -1.48 0.00
C LEU A 42 -5.70 -0.94 -0.27
N GLY A 43 -5.63 0.26 -0.75
CA GLY A 43 -4.37 0.90 -1.08
C GLY A 43 -4.56 2.32 -1.59
N THR A 44 -3.48 2.93 -2.04
CA THR A 44 -3.49 4.24 -2.69
C THR A 44 -2.64 4.21 -3.96
N THR A 45 -3.03 4.93 -4.99
CA THR A 45 -2.31 5.00 -6.26
C THR A 45 -1.35 6.20 -6.29
N THR A 46 -0.32 6.16 -7.15
CA THR A 46 0.73 7.19 -7.23
C THR A 46 0.48 8.28 -8.24
N ASN A 47 -0.49 8.14 -9.10
CA ASN A 47 -0.66 9.07 -10.20
C ASN A 47 -0.98 10.50 -9.72
N SER A 48 -0.83 11.48 -10.61
CA SER A 48 -0.99 12.91 -10.36
C SER A 48 -2.27 13.31 -9.63
N ASP A 49 -3.27 12.44 -9.68
CA ASP A 49 -4.52 12.53 -8.96
C ASP A 49 -4.66 11.26 -8.09
N ASN A 50 -3.81 11.17 -7.07
CA ASN A 50 -3.81 10.04 -6.15
C ASN A 50 -5.18 9.85 -5.55
N GLY A 51 -5.56 8.61 -5.40
CA GLY A 51 -6.82 8.28 -4.78
C GLY A 51 -6.74 6.98 -4.01
N GLU A 52 -7.57 6.89 -3.02
CA GLU A 52 -7.81 5.63 -2.32
C GLU A 52 -8.35 4.60 -3.30
N THR A 53 -8.03 3.35 -3.09
CA THR A 53 -8.57 2.26 -3.91
C THR A 53 -9.54 1.40 -3.10
N VAL A 54 -10.60 0.97 -3.76
CA VAL A 54 -11.63 0.12 -3.17
C VAL A 54 -11.75 -1.15 -4.00
N PHE A 55 -11.69 -2.30 -3.33
CA PHE A 55 -11.79 -3.61 -3.94
C PHE A 55 -13.23 -4.12 -3.81
N ILE A 56 -13.94 -4.21 -4.91
CA ILE A 56 -15.35 -4.63 -4.96
C ILE A 56 -15.46 -6.01 -5.58
N TYR A 57 -15.98 -6.95 -4.81
CA TYR A 57 -16.25 -8.29 -5.28
C TYR A 57 -17.61 -8.38 -6.00
N HIS A 58 -17.60 -8.99 -7.17
CA HIS A 58 -18.76 -9.28 -8.00
C HIS A 58 -19.04 -10.80 -8.01
N PRO A 59 -19.95 -11.29 -7.16
CA PRO A 59 -20.20 -12.74 -7.01
C PRO A 59 -20.63 -13.42 -8.31
N GLU A 60 -21.38 -12.73 -9.16
CA GLU A 60 -21.88 -13.23 -10.45
C GLU A 60 -20.74 -13.57 -11.42
N ALA A 61 -19.66 -12.78 -11.38
CA ALA A 61 -18.48 -12.95 -12.22
C ALA A 61 -17.33 -13.69 -11.50
N ASP A 62 -17.51 -13.98 -10.23
CA ASP A 62 -16.45 -14.48 -9.33
C ASP A 62 -15.13 -13.71 -9.51
N SER A 63 -15.22 -12.39 -9.45
CA SER A 63 -14.08 -11.52 -9.67
C SER A 63 -14.13 -10.27 -8.78
N THR A 64 -12.97 -9.70 -8.52
CA THR A 64 -12.83 -8.44 -7.79
C THR A 64 -12.36 -7.36 -8.74
N GLU A 65 -13.10 -6.27 -8.77
CA GLU A 65 -12.75 -5.05 -9.49
C GLU A 65 -12.16 -4.02 -8.53
N VAL A 66 -11.14 -3.28 -8.99
CA VAL A 66 -10.48 -2.25 -8.20
C VAL A 66 -10.88 -0.89 -8.74
N TYR A 67 -11.39 -0.05 -7.84
CA TYR A 67 -11.80 1.32 -8.15
C TYR A 67 -10.85 2.29 -7.49
N LYS A 68 -10.47 3.34 -8.22
CA LYS A 68 -9.81 4.52 -7.69
C LYS A 68 -10.84 5.57 -7.33
N CYS A 69 -10.68 6.19 -6.16
CA CYS A 69 -11.46 7.36 -5.76
C CYS A 69 -10.74 8.64 -6.20
N CYS A 70 -11.45 9.52 -6.89
CA CYS A 70 -10.86 10.75 -7.41
C CYS A 70 -10.82 11.83 -6.34
N ALA A 71 -9.64 12.37 -6.06
CA ALA A 71 -9.41 13.30 -4.95
C ALA A 71 -10.19 14.63 -5.06
N HIS A 72 -10.49 15.10 -6.28
CA HIS A 72 -11.12 16.40 -6.48
C HIS A 72 -12.64 16.40 -6.27
N ASN A 73 -13.29 15.24 -6.34
CA ASN A 73 -14.76 15.16 -6.27
C ASN A 73 -15.30 13.88 -5.60
N GLY A 74 -14.43 12.99 -5.09
CA GLY A 74 -14.82 11.73 -4.49
C GLY A 74 -15.42 10.70 -5.47
N GLY A 75 -15.49 11.01 -6.78
CA GLY A 75 -15.99 10.07 -7.79
C GLY A 75 -15.10 8.85 -7.92
N THR A 76 -15.67 7.73 -8.33
CA THR A 76 -14.92 6.47 -8.51
C THR A 76 -14.81 6.07 -9.97
N VAL A 77 -13.64 5.54 -10.33
CA VAL A 77 -13.37 4.98 -11.66
C VAL A 77 -12.73 3.60 -11.52
N PRO A 78 -13.13 2.60 -12.31
CA PRO A 78 -12.43 1.33 -12.34
C PRO A 78 -11.03 1.54 -12.93
N ILE A 79 -10.02 0.92 -12.34
CA ILE A 79 -8.65 0.94 -12.86
C ILE A 79 -8.30 -0.39 -13.51
N GLN A 80 -7.50 -0.32 -14.57
CA GLN A 80 -7.02 -1.46 -15.31
C GLN A 80 -5.49 -1.47 -15.32
N PRO A 81 -4.86 -2.66 -15.43
CA PRO A 81 -3.43 -2.72 -15.64
C PRO A 81 -3.00 -1.85 -16.83
N ASP A 82 -1.89 -1.13 -16.66
CA ASP A 82 -1.29 -0.25 -17.68
C ASP A 82 -2.10 1.00 -18.05
N ASP A 83 -3.10 1.39 -17.25
CA ASP A 83 -3.85 2.64 -17.48
C ASP A 83 -3.19 3.89 -16.89
N GLY A 84 -2.01 3.74 -16.30
CA GLY A 84 -1.24 4.81 -15.66
C GLY A 84 -1.71 5.21 -14.25
N ASN A 85 -2.71 4.51 -13.71
CA ASN A 85 -3.19 4.65 -12.33
C ASN A 85 -3.01 3.36 -11.53
N ASP A 86 -2.26 2.43 -12.05
CA ASP A 86 -2.20 1.04 -11.60
C ASP A 86 -0.98 0.71 -10.72
N ASN A 87 -0.19 1.71 -10.34
CA ASN A 87 0.93 1.53 -9.43
C ASN A 87 0.61 2.01 -8.02
N PHE A 88 1.07 1.27 -7.02
CA PHE A 88 0.77 1.51 -5.62
C PHE A 88 2.03 1.80 -4.80
N PRO A 89 2.10 2.94 -4.11
CA PRO A 89 3.09 3.17 -3.05
C PRO A 89 2.76 2.38 -1.77
N PHE A 90 1.49 2.08 -1.57
CA PHE A 90 0.98 1.20 -0.53
C PHE A 90 -0.22 0.44 -1.05
N VAL A 91 -0.22 -0.85 -0.84
CA VAL A 91 -1.40 -1.71 -1.00
C VAL A 91 -1.28 -2.94 -0.11
N CYS A 92 -2.37 -3.33 0.51
CA CYS A 92 -2.50 -4.65 1.10
C CYS A 92 -3.68 -5.39 0.46
N PHE A 93 -3.49 -6.69 0.21
CA PHE A 93 -4.48 -7.51 -0.47
C PHE A 93 -4.35 -8.98 -0.11
N THR A 94 -5.47 -9.69 -0.11
CA THR A 94 -5.46 -11.15 0.05
C THR A 94 -5.13 -11.83 -1.28
N ASP A 95 -4.66 -13.06 -1.20
CA ASP A 95 -4.57 -13.91 -2.39
C ASP A 95 -5.96 -14.40 -2.83
N ASN A 96 -6.03 -15.03 -4.01
CA ASN A 96 -7.27 -15.59 -4.55
C ASN A 96 -7.72 -16.88 -3.88
N GLN A 97 -6.94 -17.39 -2.91
CA GLN A 97 -7.22 -18.62 -2.16
C GLN A 97 -7.76 -18.35 -0.76
N SER A 98 -7.98 -17.09 -0.40
CA SER A 98 -8.38 -16.67 0.96
C SER A 98 -9.73 -17.24 1.42
N GLY A 99 -10.35 -18.10 0.64
CA GLY A 99 -11.60 -18.76 0.98
C GLY A 99 -12.80 -17.80 1.00
N GLN A 100 -13.96 -18.35 1.29
CA GLN A 100 -15.14 -17.53 1.55
C GLN A 100 -15.10 -17.04 3.00
N GLY A 101 -15.35 -15.75 3.20
CA GLY A 101 -15.51 -15.18 4.53
C GLY A 101 -16.72 -15.79 5.25
N ILE A 102 -16.79 -15.55 6.52
CA ILE A 102 -17.89 -16.01 7.37
C ILE A 102 -18.88 -14.86 7.50
N ARG A 103 -20.13 -15.11 7.15
CA ARG A 103 -21.19 -14.12 7.34
C ARG A 103 -21.57 -14.06 8.81
N VAL A 104 -21.57 -12.87 9.35
CA VAL A 104 -22.00 -12.60 10.72
C VAL A 104 -23.53 -12.57 10.77
N ASP A 105 -24.12 -13.24 11.76
CA ASP A 105 -25.53 -13.11 12.06
C ASP A 105 -25.77 -11.86 12.94
N LEU A 106 -26.05 -10.75 12.25
CA LEU A 106 -26.23 -9.45 12.90
C LEU A 106 -27.45 -9.40 13.84
N ASP A 107 -28.46 -10.22 13.58
CA ASP A 107 -29.66 -10.29 14.42
C ASP A 107 -29.38 -10.97 15.78
N ALA A 108 -28.35 -11.78 15.83
CA ALA A 108 -27.90 -12.46 17.04
C ALA A 108 -26.93 -11.62 17.89
N ILE A 109 -26.49 -10.47 17.40
CA ILE A 109 -25.62 -9.56 18.14
C ILE A 109 -26.48 -8.50 18.87
N ALA A 110 -26.33 -8.43 20.18
CA ALA A 110 -26.89 -7.29 20.93
C ALA A 110 -26.21 -5.99 20.45
N PRO A 111 -26.99 -4.93 20.12
CA PRO A 111 -26.39 -3.67 19.68
C PRO A 111 -25.29 -3.19 20.64
N PRO A 112 -24.05 -2.99 20.15
CA PRO A 112 -22.96 -2.58 21.02
C PRO A 112 -23.20 -1.21 21.64
N PRO A 113 -22.78 -0.98 22.88
CA PRO A 113 -22.82 0.34 23.48
C PRO A 113 -22.04 1.35 22.62
N GLY A 114 -22.69 2.41 22.19
CA GLY A 114 -22.09 3.42 21.30
C GLY A 114 -22.34 3.20 19.81
N GLY A 115 -22.63 1.98 19.37
CA GLY A 115 -23.06 1.67 17.99
C GLY A 115 -22.05 1.99 16.90
N ARG A 116 -20.75 2.12 17.24
CA ARG A 116 -19.68 2.43 16.28
C ARG A 116 -19.39 1.22 15.39
N LEU A 117 -18.91 1.47 14.20
CA LEU A 117 -18.56 0.42 13.23
C LEU A 117 -17.55 -0.61 13.81
N THR A 118 -16.52 -0.13 14.51
CA THR A 118 -15.53 -0.99 15.19
C THR A 118 -16.15 -1.88 16.26
N ASP A 119 -17.12 -1.38 17.02
CA ASP A 119 -17.80 -2.15 18.09
C ASP A 119 -18.59 -3.31 17.46
N TRP A 120 -19.27 -3.08 16.34
CA TRP A 120 -19.98 -4.12 15.60
C TRP A 120 -19.06 -5.17 15.00
N ILE A 121 -17.92 -4.75 14.42
CA ILE A 121 -16.92 -5.67 13.86
C ILE A 121 -16.36 -6.56 14.97
N LYS A 122 -15.99 -5.95 16.11
CA LYS A 122 -15.49 -6.71 17.26
C LYS A 122 -16.52 -7.70 17.78
N ALA A 123 -17.77 -7.27 17.94
CA ALA A 123 -18.84 -8.16 18.36
C ALA A 123 -19.08 -9.30 17.36
N GLY A 124 -18.93 -9.05 16.06
CA GLY A 124 -18.97 -10.09 15.02
C GLY A 124 -17.84 -11.08 15.13
N ILE A 125 -16.61 -10.64 15.40
CA ILE A 125 -15.44 -11.51 15.64
C ILE A 125 -15.69 -12.39 16.85
N ASP A 126 -16.16 -11.81 17.95
CA ASP A 126 -16.45 -12.51 19.19
C ASP A 126 -17.59 -13.54 19.01
N GLN A 127 -18.64 -13.20 18.23
CA GLN A 127 -19.75 -14.13 17.93
C GLN A 127 -19.29 -15.38 17.18
N LEU A 128 -18.37 -15.21 16.24
CA LEU A 128 -17.93 -16.30 15.39
C LEU A 128 -16.96 -17.26 16.09
N ASP A 129 -16.55 -16.96 17.33
CA ASP A 129 -15.59 -17.74 18.10
C ASP A 129 -14.36 -18.14 17.26
N LEU A 130 -13.87 -17.17 16.47
CA LEU A 130 -12.74 -17.38 15.57
C LEU A 130 -11.45 -17.45 16.39
N SER A 131 -10.58 -18.39 16.02
CA SER A 131 -9.22 -18.40 16.55
C SER A 131 -8.57 -17.05 16.34
N GLU A 132 -7.78 -16.60 17.30
CA GLU A 132 -7.07 -15.34 17.23
C GLU A 132 -6.27 -15.25 15.92
N ALA A 133 -6.63 -14.28 15.09
CA ALA A 133 -5.91 -13.94 13.87
C ALA A 133 -5.29 -12.55 14.04
N PRO A 134 -4.06 -12.34 13.54
CA PRO A 134 -3.44 -11.01 13.63
C PRO A 134 -4.21 -9.95 12.85
N VAL A 135 -4.95 -10.36 11.82
CA VAL A 135 -5.75 -9.47 10.97
C VAL A 135 -7.05 -10.16 10.57
N TYR A 136 -8.11 -9.39 10.49
CA TYR A 136 -9.38 -9.82 9.91
C TYR A 136 -9.70 -8.96 8.70
N GLY A 137 -9.86 -9.60 7.53
CA GLY A 137 -10.38 -8.97 6.34
C GLY A 137 -11.90 -8.79 6.42
N LEU A 138 -12.41 -7.73 5.84
CA LEU A 138 -13.80 -7.31 6.01
C LEU A 138 -14.45 -6.95 4.70
N ARG A 139 -15.69 -7.42 4.52
CA ARG A 139 -16.65 -6.82 3.59
C ARG A 139 -17.88 -6.41 4.38
N VAL A 140 -18.23 -5.14 4.25
CA VAL A 140 -19.30 -4.53 5.06
C VAL A 140 -20.21 -3.72 4.16
N LYS A 141 -21.53 -3.89 4.32
CA LYS A 141 -22.53 -2.97 3.79
C LYS A 141 -23.12 -2.18 4.92
N THR A 142 -23.03 -0.87 4.80
CA THR A 142 -23.45 0.07 5.85
C THR A 142 -24.41 1.10 5.31
N ARG A 143 -25.25 1.64 6.22
CA ARG A 143 -26.05 2.82 5.96
C ARG A 143 -25.78 3.87 7.01
N TRP A 144 -25.58 5.10 6.57
CA TRP A 144 -25.19 6.23 7.42
C TRP A 144 -26.27 7.32 7.40
N GLN A 145 -26.42 8.01 8.50
CA GLN A 145 -27.14 9.27 8.54
C GLN A 145 -26.28 10.41 8.00
N SER A 146 -25.00 10.36 8.35
CA SER A 146 -23.96 11.23 7.82
C SER A 146 -22.62 10.50 7.85
N LEU A 147 -21.70 10.86 6.98
CA LEU A 147 -20.38 10.25 6.89
C LEU A 147 -19.34 11.28 6.47
N VAL A 148 -18.20 11.23 7.12
CA VAL A 148 -16.98 11.94 6.70
C VAL A 148 -16.09 10.95 5.98
N ILE A 149 -15.63 11.33 4.81
CA ILE A 149 -14.60 10.58 4.06
C ILE A 149 -13.43 11.47 3.71
N THR A 150 -12.29 10.86 3.46
CA THR A 150 -11.17 11.51 2.79
C THR A 150 -10.84 10.77 1.52
N VAL A 151 -10.29 11.52 0.56
CA VAL A 151 -9.62 10.95 -0.58
C VAL A 151 -8.25 11.62 -0.63
N ALA A 152 -7.19 10.84 -0.55
CA ALA A 152 -5.84 11.37 -0.58
C ALA A 152 -5.65 12.20 -1.85
N SER A 153 -5.52 13.51 -1.67
CA SER A 153 -5.20 14.40 -2.77
C SER A 153 -3.71 14.59 -2.80
N LYS A 154 -3.08 14.04 -3.81
CA LYS A 154 -1.62 14.06 -3.95
C LYS A 154 -0.94 13.43 -2.72
N LEU A 155 -0.01 12.61 -2.94
CA LEU A 155 0.99 12.17 -1.96
C LEU A 155 1.76 13.34 -1.32
N CYS A 156 1.23 14.56 -1.46
CA CYS A 156 1.89 15.79 -1.06
C CYS A 156 2.32 15.78 0.41
N MET A 157 1.63 15.02 1.24
CA MET A 157 2.00 14.87 2.63
C MET A 157 3.24 14.02 2.81
N ALA A 158 3.24 12.85 2.21
CA ALA A 158 4.38 11.97 2.25
C ALA A 158 5.56 12.55 1.45
N GLN A 159 5.31 13.20 0.31
CA GLN A 159 6.36 13.87 -0.46
C GLN A 159 6.96 15.10 0.24
N SER A 160 6.17 15.89 0.93
CA SER A 160 6.71 17.03 1.70
C SER A 160 7.61 16.58 2.83
N ARG A 161 7.36 15.40 3.40
CA ARG A 161 8.18 14.80 4.46
C ARG A 161 9.50 14.21 3.98
N ARG A 162 9.60 13.77 2.73
CA ARG A 162 10.85 13.31 2.16
C ARG A 162 11.96 14.36 2.20
N ASN A 163 11.58 15.64 2.22
CA ASN A 163 12.50 16.78 2.26
C ASN A 163 12.76 17.28 3.69
N ASP A 164 11.98 16.82 4.68
CA ASP A 164 12.08 17.28 6.08
C ASP A 164 12.17 16.07 7.01
N VAL A 165 13.38 15.53 7.10
CA VAL A 165 13.67 14.22 7.71
C VAL A 165 13.64 14.26 9.24
N SER A 166 13.38 15.42 9.87
CA SER A 166 13.67 15.59 11.28
C SER A 166 12.54 15.17 12.24
N ASP A 167 11.27 15.18 11.83
CA ASP A 167 10.20 14.90 12.78
C ASP A 167 9.05 14.11 12.13
N ALA A 168 8.82 12.90 12.64
CA ALA A 168 7.57 12.19 12.43
C ALA A 168 6.41 13.06 12.91
N GLN A 169 5.65 13.64 11.98
CA GLN A 169 4.47 14.38 12.40
C GLN A 169 3.44 13.41 12.97
N PRO A 170 2.68 13.78 14.00
CA PRO A 170 1.60 12.96 14.53
C PRO A 170 0.60 12.61 13.41
N ALA A 171 0.00 11.42 13.45
CA ALA A 171 -1.02 10.99 12.50
C ALA A 171 -2.17 12.01 12.38
N GLN A 172 -2.51 12.70 13.47
CA GLN A 172 -3.49 13.79 13.48
C GLN A 172 -3.13 14.93 12.52
N SER A 173 -1.86 15.31 12.39
CA SER A 173 -1.47 16.39 11.47
C SER A 173 -1.54 15.97 10.00
N ILE A 174 -1.42 14.67 9.70
CA ILE A 174 -1.66 14.14 8.37
C ILE A 174 -3.15 14.20 8.07
N TYR A 175 -3.96 13.73 8.98
CA TYR A 175 -5.42 13.78 8.90
C TYR A 175 -5.90 15.21 8.63
N ASP A 176 -5.44 16.18 9.42
CA ASP A 176 -5.85 17.60 9.29
C ASP A 176 -5.49 18.24 7.94
N SER A 177 -4.56 17.66 7.21
CA SER A 177 -4.11 18.16 5.92
C SER A 177 -4.78 17.50 4.72
N LEU A 178 -5.49 16.38 4.91
CA LEU A 178 -6.28 15.76 3.87
C LEU A 178 -7.52 16.58 3.54
N GLN A 179 -8.00 16.48 2.31
CA GLN A 179 -9.28 17.05 1.93
C GLN A 179 -10.40 16.17 2.48
N HIS A 180 -11.19 16.74 3.40
CA HIS A 180 -12.35 16.08 3.98
C HIS A 180 -13.60 16.38 3.18
N TYR A 181 -14.41 15.38 3.02
CA TYR A 181 -15.73 15.45 2.40
C TYR A 181 -16.81 15.00 3.37
N TYR A 182 -17.92 15.68 3.32
CA TYR A 182 -19.10 15.38 4.13
C TYR A 182 -20.26 14.93 3.26
N LEU A 183 -20.85 13.81 3.62
CA LEU A 183 -22.08 13.30 3.06
C LEU A 183 -23.14 13.26 4.17
N GLY A 184 -24.33 13.75 3.85
CA GLY A 184 -25.42 13.79 4.81
C GLY A 184 -26.64 14.53 4.25
N PRO A 185 -27.74 14.62 5.02
CA PRO A 185 -28.94 15.28 4.57
C PRO A 185 -28.68 16.73 4.13
N SER A 186 -29.23 17.11 2.99
CA SER A 186 -29.03 18.44 2.38
C SER A 186 -29.52 19.61 3.23
N ASN A 187 -30.35 19.34 4.23
CA ASN A 187 -30.88 20.33 5.20
C ASN A 187 -29.94 20.50 6.41
N GLN A 188 -28.85 19.76 6.52
CA GLN A 188 -27.86 19.94 7.57
C GLN A 188 -26.76 20.91 7.11
N THR A 189 -26.19 21.65 8.07
CA THR A 189 -25.03 22.49 7.80
C THR A 189 -23.80 21.62 7.61
N THR A 190 -23.10 21.82 6.48
CA THR A 190 -21.82 21.15 6.25
C THR A 190 -20.81 21.58 7.33
N PRO A 191 -20.10 20.65 7.97
CA PRO A 191 -19.08 20.98 8.95
C PRO A 191 -18.00 21.91 8.35
N GLU A 192 -17.40 22.72 9.21
CA GLU A 192 -16.34 23.65 8.81
C GLU A 192 -15.18 22.90 8.16
N LYS A 193 -14.61 23.48 7.10
CA LYS A 193 -13.48 22.95 6.32
C LYS A 193 -13.75 21.66 5.54
N MET A 194 -14.99 21.25 5.39
CA MET A 194 -15.36 20.09 4.59
C MET A 194 -16.12 20.49 3.33
N ASN A 195 -15.93 19.72 2.27
CA ASN A 195 -16.73 19.87 1.06
C ASN A 195 -17.95 18.94 1.11
N TYR A 196 -19.11 19.46 0.80
CA TYR A 196 -20.33 18.67 0.71
C TYR A 196 -20.38 17.88 -0.60
N LEU A 197 -20.61 16.57 -0.52
CA LEU A 197 -20.71 15.69 -1.69
C LEU A 197 -22.12 15.15 -1.96
N GLY A 198 -23.06 15.35 -1.05
CA GLY A 198 -24.41 14.84 -1.22
C GLY A 198 -24.90 14.04 -0.02
N ASP A 199 -26.00 13.32 -0.23
CA ASP A 199 -26.71 12.58 0.80
C ASP A 199 -26.77 11.06 0.54
N SER A 200 -25.82 10.53 -0.22
CA SER A 200 -25.74 9.09 -0.44
C SER A 200 -25.25 8.38 0.80
N LEU A 201 -26.03 7.43 1.27
CA LEU A 201 -25.89 6.89 2.61
C LEU A 201 -25.60 5.41 2.67
N GLU A 202 -25.75 4.69 1.55
CA GLU A 202 -25.44 3.26 1.45
C GLU A 202 -24.04 3.05 0.89
N TRP A 203 -23.24 2.25 1.59
CA TRP A 203 -21.84 2.00 1.26
C TRP A 203 -21.53 0.52 1.19
N SER A 204 -20.78 0.15 0.16
CA SER A 204 -20.13 -1.16 0.05
C SER A 204 -18.65 -0.97 0.37
N CYS A 205 -18.19 -1.59 1.44
CA CYS A 205 -16.87 -1.36 2.01
C CYS A 205 -16.01 -2.62 1.98
N CYS A 206 -14.71 -2.41 1.81
CA CYS A 206 -13.67 -3.41 1.97
C CYS A 206 -12.57 -2.83 2.87
N GLY A 207 -12.05 -3.65 3.77
CA GLY A 207 -11.01 -3.20 4.68
C GLY A 207 -10.46 -4.31 5.55
N PHE A 208 -9.68 -3.89 6.56
CA PHE A 208 -9.04 -4.80 7.50
C PHE A 208 -9.13 -4.27 8.92
N TYR A 209 -9.35 -5.21 9.85
CA TYR A 209 -9.22 -4.98 11.28
C TYR A 209 -7.90 -5.60 11.75
N ASP A 210 -6.98 -4.77 12.20
CA ASP A 210 -5.66 -5.16 12.70
C ASP A 210 -5.71 -5.25 14.24
N THR A 211 -5.31 -6.38 14.79
CA THR A 211 -5.26 -6.58 16.25
C THR A 211 -4.10 -5.86 16.90
N GLU A 212 -3.06 -5.53 16.10
CA GLU A 212 -1.83 -4.87 16.54
C GLU A 212 -1.52 -3.60 15.73
N PRO A 213 -2.40 -2.58 15.78
CA PRO A 213 -2.29 -1.39 14.92
C PRO A 213 -0.99 -0.60 15.15
N HIS A 214 -0.38 -0.71 16.34
CA HIS A 214 0.90 -0.07 16.66
C HIS A 214 2.06 -0.49 15.74
N LEU A 215 1.93 -1.62 15.03
CA LEU A 215 2.91 -2.07 14.04
C LEU A 215 2.87 -1.24 12.74
N GLY A 216 1.81 -0.45 12.51
CA GLY A 216 1.70 0.42 11.35
C GLY A 216 1.70 -0.28 10.00
N ARG A 217 1.33 -1.58 9.97
CA ARG A 217 1.38 -2.40 8.76
C ARG A 217 0.22 -2.13 7.79
N ILE A 218 -0.97 -1.86 8.31
CA ILE A 218 -2.20 -1.66 7.53
C ILE A 218 -2.87 -0.34 7.90
N THR A 219 -2.78 0.04 9.16
CA THR A 219 -3.33 1.28 9.71
C THR A 219 -2.20 2.21 10.17
N VAL A 220 -2.50 3.45 10.47
CA VAL A 220 -1.54 4.35 11.12
C VAL A 220 -1.11 3.76 12.48
N PRO A 221 0.17 3.92 12.89
CA PRO A 221 0.72 3.26 14.08
C PRO A 221 0.22 3.92 15.39
N GLU A 222 -1.07 3.88 15.63
CA GLU A 222 -1.74 4.37 16.83
C GLU A 222 -2.46 3.23 17.55
N ALA A 223 -2.49 3.29 18.88
CA ALA A 223 -2.97 2.18 19.72
C ALA A 223 -4.43 1.76 19.43
N ASP A 224 -5.28 2.72 19.05
CA ASP A 224 -6.71 2.49 18.84
C ASP A 224 -7.12 2.45 17.36
N ALA A 225 -6.17 2.58 16.44
CA ALA A 225 -6.42 2.62 14.99
C ALA A 225 -6.57 1.21 14.38
N HIS A 226 -7.44 0.37 14.93
CA HIS A 226 -7.59 -1.02 14.51
C HIS A 226 -8.18 -1.20 13.11
N LEU A 227 -9.04 -0.31 12.64
CA LEU A 227 -9.80 -0.47 11.41
C LEU A 227 -9.35 0.48 10.32
N HIS A 228 -8.90 -0.08 9.19
CA HIS A 228 -8.69 0.64 7.94
C HIS A 228 -9.73 0.17 6.92
N ILE A 229 -10.56 1.06 6.45
CA ILE A 229 -11.69 0.70 5.59
C ILE A 229 -11.95 1.75 4.51
N HIS A 230 -12.06 1.28 3.29
CA HIS A 230 -12.44 2.06 2.12
C HIS A 230 -13.80 1.60 1.62
N GLY A 231 -14.54 2.47 0.98
CA GLY A 231 -15.84 2.10 0.44
C GLY A 231 -16.28 2.96 -0.72
N ILE A 232 -17.31 2.48 -1.40
CA ILE A 232 -18.00 3.21 -2.46
C ILE A 232 -19.51 3.19 -2.22
N THR A 233 -20.17 4.21 -2.74
CA THR A 233 -21.63 4.23 -2.79
C THR A 233 -22.11 3.74 -4.14
N PRO A 234 -22.90 2.67 -4.20
CA PRO A 234 -23.39 2.12 -5.47
C PRO A 234 -24.30 3.09 -6.24
N SER A 235 -25.00 3.98 -5.53
CA SER A 235 -26.00 4.87 -6.11
C SER A 235 -25.41 6.10 -6.79
N THR A 236 -24.30 6.65 -6.27
CA THR A 236 -23.72 7.91 -6.77
C THR A 236 -22.30 7.76 -7.30
N GLY A 237 -21.66 6.59 -7.11
CA GLY A 237 -20.29 6.36 -7.53
C GLY A 237 -19.26 7.20 -6.78
N LEU A 238 -19.56 7.58 -5.52
CA LEU A 238 -18.63 8.26 -4.63
C LEU A 238 -17.86 7.23 -3.81
N GLY A 239 -16.61 7.51 -3.45
CA GLY A 239 -15.80 6.62 -2.64
C GLY A 239 -14.66 7.32 -1.92
N GLY A 240 -14.05 6.62 -0.99
CA GLY A 240 -12.92 7.11 -0.21
C GLY A 240 -12.63 6.26 1.03
N HIS A 241 -11.69 6.77 1.82
CA HIS A 241 -11.41 6.28 3.17
C HIS A 241 -12.50 6.77 4.14
N LEU A 242 -13.11 5.86 4.88
CA LEU A 242 -14.19 6.17 5.80
C LEU A 242 -13.65 6.60 7.16
N HIS A 243 -13.97 7.82 7.59
CA HIS A 243 -13.72 8.28 8.96
C HIS A 243 -14.94 7.95 9.85
N TYR A 244 -15.11 6.67 10.10
CA TYR A 244 -16.26 6.11 10.82
C TYR A 244 -16.35 6.57 12.28
N GLU A 245 -15.23 6.99 12.89
CA GLU A 245 -15.18 7.49 14.26
C GLU A 245 -15.28 9.02 14.36
N HIS A 246 -15.32 9.72 13.22
CA HIS A 246 -15.42 11.16 13.22
C HIS A 246 -16.74 11.62 13.85
N PRO A 247 -16.74 12.70 14.68
CA PRO A 247 -17.95 13.18 15.36
C PRO A 247 -19.13 13.50 14.43
N ASN A 248 -18.86 13.81 13.18
CA ASN A 248 -19.87 14.06 12.15
C ASN A 248 -20.24 12.82 11.33
N SER A 249 -19.74 11.63 11.69
CA SER A 249 -20.14 10.36 11.10
C SER A 249 -21.14 9.67 12.03
N ALA A 250 -22.32 9.33 11.51
CA ALA A 250 -23.37 8.69 12.28
C ALA A 250 -23.88 7.46 11.55
N LEU A 251 -23.50 6.28 12.02
CA LEU A 251 -23.94 4.99 11.51
C LEU A 251 -25.41 4.74 11.86
N ILE A 252 -26.22 4.34 10.89
CA ILE A 252 -27.61 3.90 11.11
C ILE A 252 -27.64 2.39 11.32
N GLU A 253 -27.04 1.63 10.39
CA GLU A 253 -27.08 0.18 10.43
C GLU A 253 -25.94 -0.45 9.63
N ILE A 254 -25.62 -1.67 9.98
CA ILE A 254 -24.85 -2.59 9.15
C ILE A 254 -25.83 -3.62 8.60
N SER A 255 -26.01 -3.67 7.30
CA SER A 255 -26.92 -4.63 6.65
C SER A 255 -26.24 -5.96 6.30
N GLU A 256 -24.91 -5.95 6.18
CA GLU A 256 -24.13 -7.15 5.85
C GLU A 256 -22.71 -7.01 6.40
N LEU A 257 -22.23 -8.07 7.05
CA LEU A 257 -20.86 -8.15 7.55
C LEU A 257 -20.30 -9.54 7.27
N TRP A 258 -19.18 -9.57 6.56
CA TRP A 258 -18.38 -10.77 6.31
C TRP A 258 -17.01 -10.58 6.93
N ILE A 259 -16.53 -11.59 7.65
CA ILE A 259 -15.24 -11.60 8.33
C ILE A 259 -14.38 -12.72 7.76
N HIS A 260 -13.14 -12.41 7.43
CA HIS A 260 -12.13 -13.31 6.88
C HIS A 260 -10.94 -13.34 7.82
N PRO A 261 -10.78 -14.37 8.66
CA PRO A 261 -9.59 -14.47 9.52
C PRO A 261 -8.34 -14.68 8.66
N ILE A 262 -7.32 -13.90 8.93
CA ILE A 262 -6.04 -13.92 8.20
C ILE A 262 -4.93 -14.26 9.19
N HIS A 263 -4.35 -15.44 9.03
CA HIS A 263 -3.35 -15.96 9.96
C HIS A 263 -1.90 -15.77 9.48
N GLN A 264 -1.71 -15.42 8.20
CA GLN A 264 -0.40 -15.22 7.62
C GLN A 264 -0.33 -13.84 6.95
N ILE A 265 0.75 -13.12 7.22
CA ILE A 265 1.06 -11.84 6.59
C ILE A 265 2.39 -12.00 5.87
N ASN A 266 2.39 -11.69 4.56
CA ASN A 266 3.57 -11.62 3.73
C ASN A 266 3.92 -10.14 3.52
N TYR A 267 5.08 -9.74 4.01
CA TYR A 267 5.64 -8.44 3.69
C TYR A 267 6.43 -8.57 2.40
N LEU A 268 5.87 -8.02 1.33
CA LEU A 268 6.55 -7.98 0.04
C LEU A 268 7.70 -6.97 0.13
N SER A 269 8.84 -7.31 -0.43
CA SER A 269 10.03 -6.47 -0.41
C SER A 269 10.77 -6.52 -1.74
N SER A 270 11.55 -5.50 -2.03
CA SER A 270 12.60 -5.55 -3.05
C SER A 270 13.86 -6.21 -2.50
N ASP A 271 14.71 -6.68 -3.40
CA ASP A 271 16.03 -7.27 -3.08
C ASP A 271 16.95 -6.99 -4.28
N ILE A 272 17.74 -5.92 -4.18
CA ILE A 272 18.61 -5.46 -5.24
C ILE A 272 19.97 -6.09 -5.09
N ALA A 273 20.46 -6.75 -6.14
CA ALA A 273 21.77 -7.38 -6.16
C ALA A 273 22.62 -6.90 -7.34
N VAL A 274 23.88 -6.57 -7.08
CA VAL A 274 24.90 -6.37 -8.12
C VAL A 274 25.64 -7.68 -8.34
N CYS A 275 25.63 -8.17 -9.58
CA CYS A 275 26.27 -9.46 -9.90
C CYS A 275 26.86 -9.49 -11.33
N ASP A 276 27.53 -10.59 -11.63
CA ASP A 276 28.14 -10.86 -12.96
C ASP A 276 29.08 -9.74 -13.42
N VAL A 277 29.87 -9.18 -12.49
CA VAL A 277 30.76 -8.07 -12.75
C VAL A 277 32.01 -8.57 -13.48
N SER A 278 32.33 -7.90 -14.57
CA SER A 278 33.55 -8.15 -15.33
C SER A 278 34.12 -6.83 -15.85
N TYR A 279 35.44 -6.80 -16.00
CA TYR A 279 36.18 -5.67 -16.58
C TYR A 279 37.07 -6.17 -17.71
N GLN A 280 37.02 -5.49 -18.84
CA GLN A 280 37.91 -5.76 -19.97
C GLN A 280 38.12 -4.49 -20.81
N SER A 281 39.39 -4.14 -21.04
CA SER A 281 39.81 -3.08 -21.98
C SER A 281 39.01 -1.77 -21.77
N GLY A 282 38.97 -1.24 -20.54
CA GLY A 282 38.33 0.00 -20.24
C GLY A 282 36.78 -0.08 -20.13
N VAL A 283 36.21 -1.28 -20.18
CA VAL A 283 34.74 -1.46 -20.06
C VAL A 283 34.42 -2.36 -18.89
N VAL A 284 33.60 -1.84 -17.97
CA VAL A 284 32.99 -2.65 -16.93
C VAL A 284 31.58 -3.09 -17.37
N LYS A 285 31.30 -4.38 -17.22
CA LYS A 285 29.99 -4.97 -17.45
C LYS A 285 29.46 -5.58 -16.16
N PHE A 286 28.19 -5.42 -15.88
CA PHE A 286 27.55 -5.99 -14.70
C PHE A 286 26.04 -6.11 -14.88
N LEU A 287 25.40 -6.90 -14.04
CA LEU A 287 23.94 -6.97 -13.91
C LEU A 287 23.52 -6.34 -12.59
N VAL A 288 22.40 -5.66 -12.62
CA VAL A 288 21.63 -5.33 -11.43
C VAL A 288 20.34 -6.13 -11.48
N LYS A 289 20.10 -6.92 -10.46
CA LYS A 289 18.93 -7.79 -10.33
C LYS A 289 18.04 -7.27 -9.22
N ASN A 290 16.73 -7.31 -9.44
CA ASN A 290 15.75 -7.26 -8.38
C ASN A 290 15.25 -8.68 -8.13
N GLN A 291 15.64 -9.27 -7.02
CA GLN A 291 15.29 -10.64 -6.62
C GLN A 291 14.05 -10.68 -5.74
N GLY A 292 13.54 -9.49 -5.34
CA GLY A 292 12.37 -9.33 -4.49
C GLY A 292 11.04 -9.37 -5.24
N GLU A 293 9.96 -9.22 -4.49
CA GLU A 293 8.57 -9.24 -4.99
C GLU A 293 8.07 -7.86 -5.39
N LEU A 294 8.69 -6.78 -4.91
CA LEU A 294 8.31 -5.40 -5.24
C LEU A 294 9.12 -4.88 -6.42
N ASP A 295 8.48 -4.08 -7.24
CA ASP A 295 9.16 -3.32 -8.27
C ASP A 295 9.97 -2.17 -7.62
N VAL A 296 11.02 -1.74 -8.30
CA VAL A 296 11.88 -0.66 -7.85
C VAL A 296 11.85 0.47 -8.86
N SER A 297 11.50 1.66 -8.40
CA SER A 297 11.58 2.88 -9.18
C SER A 297 12.80 3.70 -8.77
N ASP A 298 13.36 4.41 -9.73
CA ASP A 298 14.40 5.43 -9.50
C ASP A 298 15.69 4.93 -8.82
N LEU A 299 16.15 3.74 -9.23
CA LEU A 299 17.35 3.13 -8.68
C LEU A 299 18.62 3.87 -9.11
N SER A 300 19.41 4.27 -8.14
CA SER A 300 20.74 4.86 -8.34
C SER A 300 21.83 3.78 -8.29
N ILE A 301 22.83 3.89 -9.15
CA ILE A 301 23.97 2.97 -9.16
C ILE A 301 25.26 3.78 -9.24
N ASP A 302 26.16 3.58 -8.29
CA ASP A 302 27.49 4.17 -8.25
C ASP A 302 28.53 3.17 -8.72
N ILE A 303 29.47 3.63 -9.54
CA ILE A 303 30.68 2.90 -9.95
C ILE A 303 31.86 3.75 -9.50
N VAL A 304 32.64 3.26 -8.57
CA VAL A 304 33.72 3.99 -7.90
C VAL A 304 35.03 3.24 -8.10
N LEU A 305 36.07 3.97 -8.55
CA LEU A 305 37.42 3.44 -8.73
C LEU A 305 38.32 3.95 -7.60
N ASP A 306 39.07 3.06 -6.95
CA ASP A 306 40.08 3.34 -5.89
C ASP A 306 39.48 4.15 -4.71
N ASN A 307 38.21 3.99 -4.43
CA ASN A 307 37.49 4.74 -3.41
C ASN A 307 37.58 6.27 -3.59
N LYS A 308 37.82 6.74 -4.83
CA LYS A 308 37.93 8.17 -5.12
C LYS A 308 36.63 8.71 -5.70
N TYR A 309 35.99 9.62 -5.02
CA TYR A 309 34.79 10.30 -5.52
C TYR A 309 35.00 11.01 -6.87
N SER A 310 36.23 11.45 -7.16
CA SER A 310 36.57 12.06 -8.44
C SER A 310 36.46 11.12 -9.64
N SER A 311 36.51 9.81 -9.40
CA SER A 311 36.36 8.78 -10.44
C SER A 311 34.97 8.10 -10.43
N ARG A 312 34.03 8.65 -9.68
CA ARG A 312 32.67 8.14 -9.59
C ARG A 312 31.90 8.32 -10.90
N LYS A 313 31.41 7.23 -11.46
CA LYS A 313 30.38 7.22 -12.49
C LYS A 313 29.04 6.96 -11.83
N TYR A 314 28.00 7.57 -12.36
CA TYR A 314 26.65 7.46 -11.84
C TYR A 314 25.70 7.01 -12.94
N VAL A 315 24.87 6.03 -12.64
CA VAL A 315 23.81 5.54 -13.51
C VAL A 315 22.48 5.60 -12.74
N ARG A 316 21.44 5.98 -13.43
CA ARG A 316 20.07 5.96 -12.90
C ARG A 316 19.25 5.02 -13.74
N LEU A 317 18.55 4.10 -13.08
CA LEU A 317 17.61 3.18 -13.69
C LEU A 317 16.21 3.61 -13.26
N PRO A 318 15.36 4.11 -14.18
CA PRO A 318 14.03 4.61 -13.82
C PRO A 318 13.12 3.54 -13.23
N TRP A 319 13.27 2.30 -13.70
CA TRP A 319 12.41 1.18 -13.28
C TRP A 319 13.15 -0.14 -13.39
N LEU A 320 12.97 -1.00 -12.38
CA LEU A 320 13.43 -2.39 -12.38
C LEU A 320 12.35 -3.28 -11.77
N SER A 321 11.67 -4.03 -12.61
CA SER A 321 10.58 -4.90 -12.16
C SER A 321 11.07 -5.98 -11.21
N ALA A 322 10.18 -6.43 -10.35
CA ALA A 322 10.41 -7.59 -9.49
C ALA A 322 10.84 -8.81 -10.32
N GLN A 323 11.71 -9.63 -9.76
CA GLN A 323 12.22 -10.84 -10.39
C GLN A 323 12.85 -10.61 -11.78
N SER A 324 13.43 -9.42 -12.01
CA SER A 324 14.05 -9.04 -13.29
C SER A 324 15.50 -8.59 -13.13
N ALA A 325 16.18 -8.39 -14.25
CA ALA A 325 17.56 -7.93 -14.28
C ALA A 325 17.78 -6.95 -15.42
N GLN A 326 18.65 -5.96 -15.16
CA GLN A 326 19.14 -5.02 -16.17
C GLN A 326 20.64 -5.13 -16.31
N ALA A 327 21.11 -5.28 -17.56
CA ALA A 327 22.53 -5.30 -17.88
C ALA A 327 23.08 -3.89 -18.14
N PHE A 328 24.30 -3.67 -17.68
CA PHE A 328 25.04 -2.43 -17.89
C PHE A 328 26.40 -2.69 -18.55
N SER A 329 26.81 -1.73 -19.37
CA SER A 329 28.15 -1.70 -19.99
C SER A 329 28.62 -0.25 -19.94
N ILE A 330 29.63 0.02 -19.11
CA ILE A 330 30.08 1.38 -18.80
C ILE A 330 31.54 1.52 -19.15
N ASN A 331 31.87 2.54 -19.94
CA ASN A 331 33.25 2.90 -20.20
C ASN A 331 33.89 3.53 -18.95
N LEU A 332 35.01 2.96 -18.52
CA LEU A 332 35.76 3.41 -17.36
C LEU A 332 37.18 3.74 -17.77
N GLU A 333 37.59 4.97 -17.62
CA GLU A 333 38.97 5.38 -17.84
C GLU A 333 39.82 4.92 -16.66
N VAL A 334 40.70 3.96 -16.91
CA VAL A 334 41.57 3.34 -15.92
C VAL A 334 43.00 3.54 -16.35
N SER A 335 43.88 4.01 -15.47
CA SER A 335 45.30 4.08 -15.72
C SER A 335 45.94 2.67 -15.69
N ALA A 336 47.12 2.52 -16.24
CA ALA A 336 47.86 1.25 -16.13
C ALA A 336 48.10 0.90 -14.64
N GLY A 337 47.94 -0.38 -14.30
CA GLY A 337 48.15 -0.88 -12.94
C GLY A 337 46.96 -1.64 -12.39
N GLU A 338 47.03 -1.94 -11.09
CA GLU A 338 45.94 -2.54 -10.35
C GLU A 338 45.05 -1.46 -9.71
N HIS A 339 43.76 -1.67 -9.80
CA HIS A 339 42.73 -0.75 -9.26
C HIS A 339 41.65 -1.51 -8.54
N HIS A 340 41.06 -0.86 -7.54
CA HIS A 340 39.88 -1.37 -6.80
C HIS A 340 38.62 -0.77 -7.34
N LEU A 341 37.77 -1.60 -7.94
CA LEU A 341 36.46 -1.20 -8.48
C LEU A 341 35.34 -1.62 -7.53
N VAL A 342 34.48 -0.67 -7.20
CA VAL A 342 33.28 -0.89 -6.38
C VAL A 342 32.03 -0.46 -7.16
N ILE A 343 31.04 -1.32 -7.20
CA ILE A 343 29.72 -1.01 -7.76
C ILE A 343 28.72 -1.08 -6.62
N ILE A 344 27.89 -0.04 -6.45
CA ILE A 344 26.91 0.06 -5.38
C ILE A 344 25.56 0.43 -6.00
N ALA A 345 24.60 -0.47 -5.93
CA ALA A 345 23.21 -0.16 -6.19
C ALA A 345 22.58 0.43 -4.92
N ASP A 346 21.73 1.43 -5.09
CA ASP A 346 21.09 2.18 -3.99
C ASP A 346 22.07 2.70 -2.91
N PRO A 347 23.09 3.50 -3.29
CA PRO A 347 24.10 3.98 -2.36
C PRO A 347 23.56 4.85 -1.22
N ASN A 348 22.32 5.34 -1.33
CA ASN A 348 21.66 6.19 -0.34
C ASN A 348 20.61 5.44 0.50
N SER A 349 20.44 4.13 0.28
CA SER A 349 19.44 3.30 0.97
C SER A 349 18.01 3.88 0.86
N ASN A 350 17.63 4.30 -0.35
CA ASN A 350 16.31 4.85 -0.65
C ASN A 350 15.27 3.75 -0.94
N ILE A 351 15.73 2.54 -1.26
CA ILE A 351 14.88 1.41 -1.56
C ILE A 351 14.57 0.63 -0.29
N ILE A 352 13.29 0.28 -0.09
CA ILE A 352 12.90 -0.56 1.04
C ILE A 352 13.33 -1.99 0.77
N GLU A 353 14.27 -2.43 1.57
CA GLU A 353 14.92 -3.72 1.43
C GLU A 353 15.29 -4.29 2.80
N PRO A 354 15.07 -5.59 3.06
CA PRO A 354 15.48 -6.20 4.32
C PRO A 354 16.98 -6.00 4.56
N LYS A 355 17.35 -5.63 5.78
CA LYS A 355 18.78 -5.46 6.14
C LYS A 355 19.63 -6.69 5.87
N SER A 356 19.02 -7.87 5.90
CA SER A 356 19.70 -9.14 5.62
C SER A 356 20.13 -9.28 4.16
N THR A 357 19.49 -8.57 3.23
CA THR A 357 19.79 -8.63 1.78
C THR A 357 20.64 -7.47 1.31
N GLN A 358 20.63 -6.32 1.97
CA GLN A 358 21.37 -5.11 1.57
C GLN A 358 22.89 -5.29 1.29
N HIS A 359 23.49 -6.37 1.79
CA HIS A 359 24.91 -6.66 1.53
C HIS A 359 25.21 -7.01 0.07
N ASN A 360 24.23 -7.53 -0.68
CA ASN A 360 24.36 -7.88 -2.10
C ASN A 360 24.19 -6.67 -3.04
N ASN A 361 23.78 -5.51 -2.52
CA ASN A 361 23.74 -4.24 -3.26
C ASN A 361 25.12 -3.73 -3.65
N ARG A 362 26.16 -4.30 -3.07
CA ARG A 362 27.54 -3.89 -3.24
C ARG A 362 28.39 -5.04 -3.78
N PHE A 363 29.19 -4.74 -4.82
CA PHE A 363 30.15 -5.65 -5.38
C PHE A 363 31.53 -4.99 -5.50
N GLU A 364 32.58 -5.71 -5.13
CA GLU A 364 33.96 -5.22 -5.17
C GLU A 364 34.84 -6.20 -5.95
N ILE A 365 35.73 -5.68 -6.79
CA ILE A 365 36.68 -6.46 -7.56
C ILE A 365 37.97 -5.69 -7.78
N THR A 366 39.10 -6.38 -7.78
CA THR A 366 40.36 -5.84 -8.26
C THR A 366 40.43 -6.03 -9.78
N ILE A 367 40.72 -4.97 -10.50
CA ILE A 367 40.88 -4.94 -11.94
C ILE A 367 42.30 -4.53 -12.29
N SER A 368 42.80 -4.98 -13.45
CA SER A 368 44.14 -4.65 -13.93
C SER A 368 44.05 -4.11 -15.35
N GLU A 369 44.73 -2.97 -15.60
CA GLU A 369 44.90 -2.42 -16.94
C GLU A 369 46.36 -2.57 -17.34
N PRO A 370 46.68 -3.18 -18.50
CA PRO A 370 48.05 -3.33 -18.95
C PRO A 370 48.72 -2.00 -19.26
N ASN A 371 50.06 -1.95 -19.13
CA ASN A 371 50.87 -0.78 -19.45
C ASN A 371 50.87 -0.48 -20.96
#